data_9113a207e335188cbc4ec16ec994a6c3
#
_entry.id   9113a207e335188cbc4ec16ec994a6c3
#
_cell.length_a   1.000
_cell.length_b   1.000
_cell.length_c   1.000
_cell.angle_alpha   90.00
_cell.angle_beta   90.00
_cell.angle_gamma   90.00
#
_symmetry.space_group_name_H-M   'P 1'
#
loop_
_entity.id
_entity.type
_entity.pdbx_description
1 polymer ?
#
loop_
_entity_poly.entity_id
_entity_poly.type
_entity_poly.pdbx_seq_one_letter_code
_entity_poly.pdbx_strand_id
1 'polypeptide(L)'
;DDYRDDFSLWGVHVLAGKSFAGGLFVDGMTGYRELSEDYTIQGELSDLSGRAKSHILTAGIRGGWKMHAAPLDISITPTVSLNGARVDGNRLQGRERSVELHDGDALWLKAGVEAEKVSGNMTLKAGIWRNITLNDMPGMTLRDDWKARHYDAEKADRYTVSFGINGKLTEKLSVQAKVNS
;
A
#
# COMPACT_ATOMS: atom_id res chain seq x y z
N ASP A 1 20.48 -23.09 9.94
CA ASP A 1 20.36 -22.03 8.91
C ASP A 1 20.21 -20.71 9.65
N ASP A 2 21.13 -19.79 9.42
CA ASP A 2 21.09 -18.46 10.01
C ASP A 2 20.55 -17.48 8.97
N TYR A 3 19.44 -16.79 9.29
CA TYR A 3 18.84 -15.78 8.44
C TYR A 3 18.91 -14.44 9.16
N ARG A 4 19.50 -13.45 8.51
CA ARG A 4 19.52 -12.07 8.96
C ARG A 4 19.10 -11.15 7.83
N ASP A 5 18.14 -10.29 8.15
CA ASP A 5 17.60 -9.28 7.24
C ASP A 5 17.47 -7.96 7.99
N ASP A 6 18.18 -6.96 7.52
CA ASP A 6 18.13 -5.59 8.01
C ASP A 6 17.61 -4.69 6.88
N PHE A 7 16.47 -4.06 7.06
CA PHE A 7 15.91 -3.17 6.04
C PHE A 7 15.74 -1.74 6.55
N SER A 8 15.89 -0.79 5.65
CA SER A 8 15.55 0.61 5.86
C SER A 8 14.66 1.12 4.74
N LEU A 9 13.65 1.88 5.12
CA LEU A 9 12.70 2.50 4.20
C LEU A 9 12.61 3.99 4.49
N TRP A 10 12.83 4.81 3.48
CA TRP A 10 12.53 6.23 3.55
C TRP A 10 11.72 6.67 2.34
N GLY A 11 11.01 7.79 2.44
CA GLY A 11 10.24 8.28 1.33
C GLY A 11 9.59 9.62 1.58
N VAL A 12 9.14 10.22 0.47
CA VAL A 12 8.42 11.50 0.45
C VAL A 12 7.12 11.31 -0.30
N HIS A 13 6.05 11.85 0.26
CA HIS A 13 4.73 11.87 -0.35
C HIS A 13 4.20 13.27 -0.42
N VAL A 14 3.60 13.62 -1.55
CA VAL A 14 2.88 14.87 -1.76
C VAL A 14 1.42 14.54 -1.99
N LEU A 15 0.57 15.23 -1.25
CA LEU A 15 -0.88 15.12 -1.35
C LEU A 15 -1.45 16.50 -1.65
N ALA A 16 -2.34 16.57 -2.63
CA ALA A 16 -3.09 17.77 -2.96
C ALA A 16 -4.54 17.40 -3.26
N GLY A 17 -5.48 18.24 -2.79
CA GLY A 17 -6.90 17.98 -3.00
C GLY A 17 -7.73 19.24 -2.99
N LYS A 18 -8.94 19.11 -3.51
CA LYS A 18 -9.95 20.16 -3.54
C LYS A 18 -11.31 19.60 -3.19
N SER A 19 -11.98 20.27 -2.26
CA SER A 19 -13.37 20.03 -1.94
C SER A 19 -14.25 21.09 -2.61
N PHE A 20 -15.40 20.65 -3.09
CA PHE A 20 -16.38 21.49 -3.78
C PHE A 20 -17.65 21.63 -2.93
N ALA A 21 -18.47 22.60 -3.27
CA ALA A 21 -19.79 22.72 -2.67
C ALA A 21 -20.61 21.43 -2.87
N GLY A 22 -21.44 21.09 -1.90
CA GLY A 22 -22.25 19.87 -1.94
C GLY A 22 -21.51 18.58 -1.55
N GLY A 23 -20.27 18.68 -1.05
CA GLY A 23 -19.55 17.53 -0.48
C GLY A 23 -18.71 16.73 -1.46
N LEU A 24 -18.68 17.09 -2.74
CA LEU A 24 -17.79 16.47 -3.73
C LEU A 24 -16.33 16.84 -3.44
N PHE A 25 -15.40 15.90 -3.63
CA PHE A 25 -13.97 16.17 -3.50
C PHE A 25 -13.15 15.37 -4.52
N VAL A 26 -11.97 15.88 -4.82
CA VAL A 26 -10.94 15.20 -5.62
C VAL A 26 -9.59 15.41 -4.96
N ASP A 27 -8.84 14.33 -4.77
CA ASP A 27 -7.48 14.34 -4.22
C ASP A 27 -6.54 13.66 -5.22
N GLY A 28 -5.34 14.18 -5.31
CA GLY A 28 -4.23 13.54 -6.01
C GLY A 28 -3.07 13.31 -5.06
N MET A 29 -2.35 12.21 -5.27
CA MET A 29 -1.15 11.91 -4.52
C MET A 29 -0.03 11.43 -5.42
N THR A 30 1.20 11.74 -5.06
CA THR A 30 2.40 11.15 -5.64
C THR A 30 3.42 10.93 -4.55
N GLY A 31 4.27 9.93 -4.73
CA GLY A 31 5.27 9.61 -3.72
C GLY A 31 6.44 8.85 -4.31
N TYR A 32 7.57 9.01 -3.65
CA TYR A 32 8.80 8.27 -3.89
C TYR A 32 9.23 7.59 -2.61
N ARG A 33 9.66 6.34 -2.72
CA ARG A 33 10.24 5.56 -1.62
C ARG A 33 11.48 4.84 -2.10
N GLU A 34 12.48 4.75 -1.24
CA GLU A 34 13.65 3.91 -1.41
C GLU A 34 13.64 2.86 -0.29
N LEU A 35 13.66 1.60 -0.69
CA LEU A 35 13.87 0.46 0.18
C LEU A 35 15.32 0.00 0.00
N SER A 36 16.06 -0.07 1.09
CA SER A 36 17.40 -0.68 1.13
C SER A 36 17.34 -1.88 2.06
N GLU A 37 17.81 -3.01 1.59
CA GLU A 37 17.79 -4.29 2.29
C GLU A 37 19.21 -4.85 2.30
N ASP A 38 19.72 -5.17 3.49
CA ASP A 38 20.97 -5.92 3.70
C ASP A 38 20.59 -7.32 4.17
N TYR A 39 20.82 -8.33 3.34
CA TYR A 39 20.42 -9.70 3.63
C TYR A 39 21.63 -10.61 3.73
N THR A 40 21.54 -11.57 4.64
CA THR A 40 22.49 -12.68 4.78
C THR A 40 21.72 -13.95 5.09
N ILE A 41 21.84 -14.93 4.21
CA ILE A 41 21.26 -16.26 4.39
C ILE A 41 22.42 -17.23 4.36
N GLN A 42 22.68 -17.93 5.47
CA GLN A 42 23.73 -18.94 5.59
C GLN A 42 23.09 -20.31 5.78
N GLY A 43 23.41 -21.25 4.92
CA GLY A 43 22.92 -22.62 4.98
C GLY A 43 23.89 -23.61 4.33
N GLU A 44 23.75 -24.89 4.63
CA GLU A 44 24.64 -25.96 4.11
C GLU A 44 24.71 -26.00 2.58
N LEU A 45 23.69 -25.45 1.90
CA LEU A 45 23.57 -25.50 0.44
C LEU A 45 23.59 -24.15 -0.26
N SER A 46 23.60 -23.02 0.46
CA SER A 46 23.63 -21.70 -0.18
C SER A 46 23.97 -20.58 0.79
N ASP A 47 25.03 -19.85 0.49
CA ASP A 47 25.31 -18.55 1.10
C ASP A 47 24.80 -17.47 0.15
N LEU A 48 23.75 -16.76 0.55
CA LEU A 48 23.26 -15.57 -0.12
C LEU A 48 23.52 -14.36 0.78
N SER A 49 24.32 -13.42 0.32
CA SER A 49 24.54 -12.18 1.04
C SER A 49 24.68 -11.03 0.06
N GLY A 50 24.11 -9.89 0.40
CA GLY A 50 24.22 -8.71 -0.45
C GLY A 50 23.40 -7.55 0.05
N ARG A 51 23.45 -6.47 -0.71
CA ARG A 51 22.63 -5.28 -0.53
C ARG A 51 21.75 -5.10 -1.74
N ALA A 52 20.48 -4.94 -1.48
CA ALA A 52 19.47 -4.65 -2.48
C ALA A 52 18.90 -3.25 -2.27
N LYS A 53 18.69 -2.51 -3.37
CA LYS A 53 18.00 -1.23 -3.35
C LYS A 53 16.87 -1.25 -4.37
N SER A 54 15.68 -0.87 -3.93
CA SER A 54 14.50 -0.75 -4.78
C SER A 54 13.90 0.64 -4.63
N HIS A 55 13.53 1.23 -5.76
CA HIS A 55 12.84 2.51 -5.79
C HIS A 55 11.37 2.27 -6.15
N ILE A 56 10.49 2.95 -5.46
CA ILE A 56 9.05 2.83 -5.66
C ILE A 56 8.49 4.22 -5.92
N LEU A 57 8.00 4.45 -7.13
CA LEU A 57 7.22 5.61 -7.49
C LEU A 57 5.75 5.28 -7.38
N THR A 58 4.98 6.13 -6.73
CA THR A 58 3.53 5.97 -6.61
C THR A 58 2.81 7.22 -7.09
N ALA A 59 1.69 7.04 -7.75
CA ALA A 59 0.78 8.12 -8.11
C ALA A 59 -0.66 7.64 -7.98
N GLY A 60 -1.57 8.55 -7.64
CA GLY A 60 -2.98 8.19 -7.53
C GLY A 60 -3.88 9.42 -7.58
N ILE A 61 -5.10 9.18 -7.99
CA ILE A 61 -6.19 10.14 -7.94
C ILE A 61 -7.38 9.48 -7.26
N ARG A 62 -8.04 10.21 -6.40
CA ARG A 62 -9.23 9.78 -5.67
C ARG A 62 -10.32 10.83 -5.81
N GLY A 63 -11.53 10.40 -6.09
CA GLY A 63 -12.73 11.21 -6.02
C GLY A 63 -13.76 10.60 -5.08
N GLY A 64 -14.62 11.43 -4.53
CA GLY A 64 -15.68 10.96 -3.66
C GLY A 64 -16.70 12.05 -3.37
N TRP A 65 -17.75 11.65 -2.69
CA TRP A 65 -18.84 12.53 -2.31
C TRP A 65 -19.25 12.28 -0.87
N LYS A 66 -19.02 13.29 0.00
CA LYS A 66 -19.44 13.23 1.40
C LYS A 66 -20.89 13.69 1.52
N MET A 67 -21.76 12.77 1.83
CA MET A 67 -23.18 12.99 2.08
C MET A 67 -23.47 12.90 3.57
N HIS A 68 -24.33 13.77 4.08
CA HIS A 68 -24.76 13.74 5.47
C HIS A 68 -26.18 13.19 5.57
N ALA A 69 -26.34 12.10 6.32
CA ALA A 69 -27.63 11.49 6.61
C ALA A 69 -28.18 12.07 7.93
N ALA A 70 -28.92 13.16 7.83
CA ALA A 70 -29.40 13.93 8.96
C ALA A 70 -30.14 13.15 10.08
N PRO A 71 -31.01 12.14 9.79
CA PRO A 71 -31.71 11.43 10.85
C PRO A 71 -30.80 10.63 11.79
N LEU A 72 -29.63 10.21 11.30
CA LEU A 72 -28.68 9.34 12.03
C LEU A 72 -27.41 10.07 12.46
N ASP A 73 -27.26 11.32 12.02
CA ASP A 73 -26.03 12.11 12.20
C ASP A 73 -24.77 11.35 11.72
N ILE A 74 -24.90 10.70 10.58
CA ILE A 74 -23.84 9.91 9.95
C ILE A 74 -23.48 10.55 8.61
N SER A 75 -22.18 10.70 8.35
CA SER A 75 -21.67 11.03 7.03
C SER A 75 -21.33 9.75 6.27
N ILE A 76 -21.81 9.63 5.05
CA ILE A 76 -21.51 8.50 4.14
C ILE A 76 -20.71 9.04 2.98
N THR A 77 -19.60 8.39 2.66
CA THR A 77 -18.66 8.87 1.66
C THR A 77 -18.30 7.74 0.68
N PRO A 78 -19.05 7.58 -0.42
CA PRO A 78 -18.59 6.75 -1.53
C PRO A 78 -17.34 7.37 -2.14
N THR A 79 -16.36 6.52 -2.46
CA THR A 79 -15.08 6.92 -3.04
C THR A 79 -14.66 5.96 -4.14
N VAL A 80 -13.96 6.50 -5.13
CA VAL A 80 -13.25 5.73 -6.14
C VAL A 80 -11.85 6.31 -6.29
N SER A 81 -10.85 5.46 -6.42
CA SER A 81 -9.48 5.89 -6.69
C SER A 81 -8.80 4.98 -7.70
N LEU A 82 -8.02 5.60 -8.57
CA LEU A 82 -7.09 4.93 -9.46
C LEU A 82 -5.68 5.20 -8.95
N ASN A 83 -4.91 4.15 -8.73
CA ASN A 83 -3.58 4.25 -8.16
C ASN A 83 -2.62 3.44 -9.03
N GLY A 84 -1.40 3.93 -9.14
CA GLY A 84 -0.31 3.25 -9.82
C GLY A 84 0.95 3.27 -8.97
N ALA A 85 1.77 2.25 -9.15
CA ALA A 85 3.12 2.20 -8.61
C ALA A 85 4.05 1.64 -9.67
N ARG A 86 5.24 2.20 -9.77
CA ARG A 86 6.36 1.64 -10.50
C ARG A 86 7.42 1.23 -9.51
N VAL A 87 7.88 -0.02 -9.62
CA VAL A 87 8.91 -0.59 -8.77
C VAL A 87 10.08 -0.97 -9.66
N ASP A 88 11.26 -0.48 -9.33
CA ASP A 88 12.48 -0.95 -9.97
C ASP A 88 12.79 -2.36 -9.47
N GLY A 89 13.11 -3.25 -10.38
CA GLY A 89 13.53 -4.59 -10.08
C GLY A 89 14.87 -4.64 -9.36
N ASN A 90 15.15 -5.79 -8.81
CA ASN A 90 16.37 -6.02 -8.08
C ASN A 90 16.87 -7.43 -8.27
N ARG A 91 18.17 -7.63 -8.10
CA ARG A 91 18.79 -8.93 -8.19
C ARG A 91 19.55 -9.26 -6.93
N LEU A 92 19.10 -10.31 -6.26
CA LEU A 92 19.79 -10.92 -5.14
C LEU A 92 20.71 -12.01 -5.70
N GLN A 93 22.00 -11.94 -5.41
CA GLN A 93 22.97 -12.86 -5.98
C GLN A 93 23.71 -13.63 -4.88
N GLY A 94 23.72 -14.94 -5.00
CA GLY A 94 24.51 -15.85 -4.19
C GLY A 94 25.57 -16.58 -5.03
N ARG A 95 26.23 -17.55 -4.44
CA ARG A 95 27.28 -18.35 -5.10
C ARG A 95 26.73 -19.17 -6.26
N GLU A 96 25.63 -19.86 -6.05
CA GLU A 96 25.04 -20.82 -7.00
C GLU A 96 23.60 -20.47 -7.37
N ARG A 97 23.03 -19.46 -6.71
CA ARG A 97 21.62 -19.05 -6.89
C ARG A 97 21.49 -17.56 -7.02
N SER A 98 20.50 -17.14 -7.78
CA SER A 98 20.10 -15.74 -7.83
C SER A 98 18.59 -15.62 -7.87
N VAL A 99 18.06 -14.59 -7.21
CA VAL A 99 16.66 -14.19 -7.28
C VAL A 99 16.62 -12.85 -8.00
N GLU A 100 15.90 -12.78 -9.09
CA GLU A 100 15.70 -11.57 -9.87
C GLU A 100 14.25 -11.12 -9.72
N LEU A 101 14.05 -9.98 -9.08
CA LEU A 101 12.77 -9.28 -9.03
C LEU A 101 12.69 -8.39 -10.27
N HIS A 102 11.64 -8.55 -11.06
CA HIS A 102 11.50 -7.80 -12.30
C HIS A 102 11.01 -6.38 -12.01
N ASP A 103 11.46 -5.43 -12.83
CA ASP A 103 10.85 -4.11 -12.92
C ASP A 103 9.39 -4.27 -13.27
N GLY A 104 8.55 -3.41 -12.73
CA GLY A 104 7.17 -3.48 -13.10
C GLY A 104 6.32 -2.32 -12.64
N ASP A 105 5.22 -2.19 -13.34
CA ASP A 105 4.18 -1.22 -13.04
C ASP A 105 2.97 -1.95 -12.48
N ALA A 106 2.43 -1.46 -11.38
CA ALA A 106 1.17 -1.92 -10.81
C ALA A 106 0.12 -0.83 -10.96
N LEU A 107 -1.05 -1.19 -11.45
CA LEU A 107 -2.20 -0.30 -11.56
C LEU A 107 -3.41 -0.95 -10.89
N TRP A 108 -4.05 -0.25 -9.98
CA TRP A 108 -5.22 -0.79 -9.29
C TRP A 108 -6.31 0.26 -9.09
N LEU A 109 -7.53 -0.21 -9.20
CA LEU A 109 -8.74 0.52 -8.88
C LEU A 109 -9.19 0.14 -7.47
N LYS A 110 -9.55 1.15 -6.67
CA LYS A 110 -10.16 0.96 -5.37
C LYS A 110 -11.46 1.73 -5.32
N ALA A 111 -12.56 1.04 -5.05
CA ALA A 111 -13.88 1.64 -4.89
C ALA A 111 -14.51 1.15 -3.59
N GLY A 112 -15.23 2.04 -2.91
CA GLY A 112 -15.85 1.68 -1.64
C GLY A 112 -16.65 2.78 -1.01
N VAL A 113 -17.09 2.53 0.22
CA VAL A 113 -17.90 3.44 1.02
C VAL A 113 -17.34 3.50 2.43
N GLU A 114 -17.22 4.70 2.96
CA GLU A 114 -16.90 4.96 4.37
C GLU A 114 -18.11 5.64 5.04
N ALA A 115 -18.44 5.17 6.23
CA ALA A 115 -19.39 5.82 7.13
C ALA A 115 -18.63 6.44 8.31
N GLU A 116 -18.98 7.65 8.67
CA GLU A 116 -18.38 8.41 9.77
C GLU A 116 -19.48 8.97 10.66
N LYS A 117 -19.37 8.74 11.97
CA LYS A 117 -20.22 9.35 13.00
C LYS A 117 -19.38 10.13 13.98
N VAL A 118 -19.73 11.39 14.16
CA VAL A 118 -19.11 12.25 15.17
C VAL A 118 -20.05 12.30 16.39
N SER A 119 -19.52 12.01 17.57
CA SER A 119 -20.26 12.06 18.83
C SER A 119 -19.39 12.73 19.89
N GLY A 120 -19.70 13.99 20.20
CA GLY A 120 -18.86 14.79 21.08
C GLY A 120 -17.41 14.88 20.59
N ASN A 121 -16.49 14.42 21.41
CA ASN A 121 -15.05 14.41 21.10
C ASN A 121 -14.58 13.15 20.34
N MET A 122 -15.50 12.25 20.01
CA MET A 122 -15.16 10.97 19.35
C MET A 122 -15.66 10.95 17.92
N THR A 123 -14.88 10.36 17.04
CA THR A 123 -15.26 10.06 15.66
C THR A 123 -15.10 8.55 15.44
N LEU A 124 -16.20 7.92 15.08
CA LEU A 124 -16.21 6.51 14.66
C LEU A 124 -16.23 6.44 13.14
N LYS A 125 -15.43 5.56 12.57
CA LYS A 125 -15.35 5.31 11.14
C LYS A 125 -15.47 3.83 10.84
N ALA A 126 -16.23 3.50 9.82
CA ALA A 126 -16.28 2.15 9.27
C ALA A 126 -16.30 2.23 7.75
N GLY A 127 -15.61 1.32 7.09
CA GLY A 127 -15.55 1.34 5.64
C GLY A 127 -15.33 -0.04 5.04
N ILE A 128 -15.80 -0.17 3.81
CA ILE A 128 -15.58 -1.35 2.97
C ILE A 128 -15.14 -0.90 1.58
N TRP A 129 -14.11 -1.54 1.07
CA TRP A 129 -13.56 -1.26 -0.27
C TRP A 129 -13.29 -2.56 -1.01
N ARG A 130 -13.43 -2.49 -2.33
CA ARG A 130 -12.93 -3.48 -3.27
C ARG A 130 -11.71 -2.92 -3.96
N ASN A 131 -10.63 -3.69 -3.98
CA ASN A 131 -9.39 -3.38 -4.68
C ASN A 131 -9.23 -4.36 -5.84
N ILE A 132 -9.11 -3.83 -7.05
CA ILE A 132 -8.98 -4.62 -8.28
C ILE A 132 -7.67 -4.25 -8.94
N THR A 133 -6.78 -5.20 -9.14
CA THR A 133 -5.56 -5.01 -9.92
C THR A 133 -5.89 -5.05 -11.41
N LEU A 134 -5.51 -4.01 -12.15
CA LEU A 134 -5.90 -3.81 -13.54
C LEU A 134 -4.88 -4.36 -14.54
N ASN A 135 -3.60 -4.45 -14.17
CA ASN A 135 -2.54 -5.00 -14.99
C ASN A 135 -1.83 -6.18 -14.31
N ASP A 136 -0.95 -6.84 -15.04
CA ASP A 136 -0.11 -7.88 -14.47
C ASP A 136 0.94 -7.23 -13.55
N MET A 137 1.13 -7.82 -12.37
CA MET A 137 2.13 -7.36 -11.43
C MET A 137 3.51 -7.91 -11.82
N PRO A 138 4.60 -7.22 -11.45
CA PRO A 138 5.93 -7.73 -11.71
C PRO A 138 6.13 -9.08 -11.03
N GLY A 139 6.69 -10.02 -11.79
CA GLY A 139 7.03 -11.33 -11.32
C GLY A 139 8.46 -11.42 -10.79
N MET A 140 8.89 -12.63 -10.46
CA MET A 140 10.26 -12.92 -10.07
C MET A 140 10.80 -14.13 -10.82
N THR A 141 12.11 -14.15 -11.02
CA THR A 141 12.81 -15.31 -11.56
C THR A 141 13.82 -15.84 -10.54
N LEU A 142 13.68 -17.09 -10.18
CA LEU A 142 14.63 -17.81 -9.35
C LEU A 142 15.56 -18.60 -10.29
N ARG A 143 16.85 -18.36 -10.22
CA ARG A 143 17.87 -19.09 -10.99
C ARG A 143 18.74 -19.91 -10.05
N ASP A 144 18.88 -21.14 -10.40
CA ASP A 144 19.85 -22.10 -9.86
C ASP A 144 20.82 -22.47 -11.00
N ASP A 145 21.99 -23.03 -10.73
CA ASP A 145 23.00 -23.38 -11.75
C ASP A 145 22.43 -24.20 -12.92
N TRP A 146 21.35 -24.92 -12.69
CA TRP A 146 20.76 -25.86 -13.64
C TRP A 146 19.38 -25.47 -14.19
N LYS A 147 18.65 -24.56 -13.53
CA LYS A 147 17.27 -24.22 -13.90
C LYS A 147 16.91 -22.79 -13.55
N ALA A 148 16.15 -22.16 -14.43
CA ALA A 148 15.43 -20.94 -14.14
C ALA A 148 13.92 -21.27 -13.93
N ARG A 149 13.32 -20.74 -12.87
CA ARG A 149 11.89 -20.82 -12.61
C ARG A 149 11.35 -19.40 -12.56
N HIS A 150 10.34 -19.16 -13.36
CA HIS A 150 9.64 -17.89 -13.41
C HIS A 150 8.33 -17.98 -12.60
N TYR A 151 8.06 -16.97 -11.81
CA TYR A 151 6.86 -16.85 -10.99
C TYR A 151 6.18 -15.53 -11.34
N ASP A 152 5.00 -15.62 -11.91
CA ASP A 152 4.15 -14.45 -12.16
C ASP A 152 3.42 -14.09 -10.88
N ALA A 153 3.30 -12.80 -10.61
CA ALA A 153 2.45 -12.35 -9.53
C ALA A 153 0.99 -12.37 -9.99
N GLU A 154 0.13 -12.98 -9.19
CA GLU A 154 -1.30 -13.04 -9.49
C GLU A 154 -1.98 -11.68 -9.29
N LYS A 155 -2.98 -11.39 -10.14
CA LYS A 155 -3.86 -10.24 -9.97
C LYS A 155 -4.66 -10.42 -8.69
N ALA A 156 -4.59 -9.43 -7.82
CA ALA A 156 -5.35 -9.44 -6.59
C ALA A 156 -6.68 -8.71 -6.76
N ASP A 157 -7.78 -9.43 -6.54
CA ASP A 157 -9.11 -8.84 -6.30
C ASP A 157 -9.48 -9.13 -4.85
N ARG A 158 -9.50 -8.10 -4.01
CA ARG A 158 -9.71 -8.27 -2.58
C ARG A 158 -10.61 -7.21 -1.99
N TYR A 159 -11.35 -7.60 -0.98
CA TYR A 159 -12.09 -6.69 -0.15
C TYR A 159 -11.26 -6.28 1.07
N THR A 160 -11.41 -5.02 1.46
CA THR A 160 -10.81 -4.48 2.68
C THR A 160 -11.91 -3.88 3.53
N VAL A 161 -12.00 -4.29 4.77
CA VAL A 161 -12.87 -3.71 5.77
C VAL A 161 -12.02 -2.95 6.78
N SER A 162 -12.45 -1.76 7.17
CA SER A 162 -11.76 -1.00 8.21
C SER A 162 -12.72 -0.49 9.26
N PHE A 163 -12.23 -0.45 10.50
CA PHE A 163 -12.87 0.24 11.61
C PHE A 163 -11.86 1.19 12.24
N GLY A 164 -12.31 2.37 12.61
CA GLY A 164 -11.45 3.37 13.24
C GLY A 164 -12.19 4.14 14.31
N ILE A 165 -11.46 4.48 15.34
CA ILE A 165 -11.92 5.39 16.41
C ILE A 165 -10.87 6.49 16.52
N ASN A 166 -11.33 7.72 16.48
CA ASN A 166 -10.50 8.89 16.74
C ASN A 166 -11.15 9.68 17.88
N GLY A 167 -10.40 9.94 18.93
CA GLY A 167 -10.86 10.70 20.08
C GLY A 167 -9.94 11.86 20.41
N LYS A 168 -10.47 13.06 20.61
CA LYS A 168 -9.75 14.18 21.20
C LYS A 168 -9.83 14.08 22.70
N LEU A 169 -8.73 13.78 23.37
CA LEU A 169 -8.65 13.74 24.83
C LEU A 169 -8.49 15.15 25.42
N THR A 170 -7.77 16.02 24.72
CA THR A 170 -7.61 17.45 25.04
C THR A 170 -7.50 18.23 23.73
N GLU A 171 -7.41 19.58 23.81
CA GLU A 171 -7.18 20.42 22.63
C GLU A 171 -5.86 20.08 21.88
N LYS A 172 -4.89 19.49 22.59
CA LYS A 172 -3.55 19.17 22.06
C LYS A 172 -3.27 17.67 21.90
N LEU A 173 -4.16 16.80 22.39
CA LEU A 173 -3.96 15.35 22.37
C LEU A 173 -5.12 14.64 21.70
N SER A 174 -4.84 13.89 20.66
CA SER A 174 -5.77 12.97 20.01
C SER A 174 -5.20 11.56 19.98
N VAL A 175 -6.08 10.57 20.10
CA VAL A 175 -5.74 9.15 19.97
C VAL A 175 -6.51 8.57 18.79
N GLN A 176 -5.82 7.82 17.95
CA GLN A 176 -6.41 7.11 16.81
C GLN A 176 -6.08 5.63 16.89
N ALA A 177 -7.07 4.79 16.76
CA ALA A 177 -6.93 3.36 16.54
C ALA A 177 -7.62 2.97 15.24
N LYS A 178 -6.95 2.15 14.41
CA LYS A 178 -7.50 1.65 13.14
C LYS A 178 -7.16 0.18 12.97
N VAL A 179 -8.14 -0.61 12.59
CA VAL A 179 -7.98 -2.02 12.22
C VAL A 179 -8.40 -2.19 10.77
N ASN A 180 -7.59 -2.88 10.00
CA ASN A 180 -7.89 -3.25 8.61
C ASN A 180 -7.78 -4.78 8.48
N SER A 181 -8.68 -5.37 7.72
CA SER A 181 -8.66 -6.79 7.35
C SER A 181 -8.76 -6.93 5.84
#